data_efbecb3a9158ff94c5b34487ad2661eb
#
_entry.id   efbecb3a9158ff94c5b34487ad2661eb
#
_cell.length_a   1.000
_cell.length_b   1.000
_cell.length_c   1.000
_cell.angle_alpha   90.00
_cell.angle_beta   90.00
_cell.angle_gamma   90.00
#
_symmetry.space_group_name_H-M   'P 1'
#
loop_
_entity.id
_entity.type
_entity.pdbx_description
1 polymer ?
#
loop_
_entity_poly.entity_id
_entity_poly.type
_entity_poly.pdbx_seq_one_letter_code
_entity_poly.pdbx_strand_id
1 'polypeptide(L)'
;MKILNSWLNDFGAFGTNVEKLAEALTSLGLAVESVTTVGTPVKGVVVAKVLRTERHPDAEKVHRVYVDAGDGKELHVWCGAFNMKSGDLIPLATLGTTMPDGRIITARGILGIESHGMLCSGTELGLTADADGILILPSNLKLGTDVFAALGIKQDSVFDLDVTRNRPDCNGYLGVARDLGARLGIKVVAPSGDKAKKGVSRSMKVTIVDKSRCARYNMTLMSGVVVGDS
;
A
#
# COMPACT_ATOMS: atom_id res chain seq x y z
N MET A 1 -13.57 -13.97 1.46
CA MET A 1 -12.75 -13.45 0.32
C MET A 1 -12.64 -11.95 0.41
N LYS A 2 -11.40 -11.40 0.31
CA LYS A 2 -11.19 -9.95 0.42
C LYS A 2 -11.28 -9.26 -0.93
N ILE A 3 -12.09 -8.20 -1.01
CA ILE A 3 -12.32 -7.40 -2.21
C ILE A 3 -12.07 -5.93 -1.91
N LEU A 4 -11.14 -5.32 -2.65
CA LEU A 4 -10.89 -3.88 -2.67
C LEU A 4 -11.98 -3.19 -3.51
N ASN A 5 -12.56 -2.11 -2.99
CA ASN A 5 -13.57 -1.36 -3.70
C ASN A 5 -13.03 -0.71 -4.97
N SER A 6 -11.81 -0.18 -4.95
CA SER A 6 -11.18 0.39 -6.15
C SER A 6 -11.04 -0.65 -7.27
N TRP A 7 -10.58 -1.86 -6.96
CA TRP A 7 -10.46 -2.93 -7.95
C TRP A 7 -11.81 -3.45 -8.45
N LEU A 8 -12.84 -3.44 -7.58
CA LEU A 8 -14.19 -3.76 -8.02
C LEU A 8 -14.70 -2.74 -9.06
N ASN A 9 -14.34 -1.47 -8.88
CA ASN A 9 -14.69 -0.40 -9.84
C ASN A 9 -13.99 -0.52 -11.20
N ASP A 10 -12.93 -1.33 -11.34
CA ASP A 10 -12.34 -1.64 -12.65
C ASP A 10 -13.30 -2.47 -13.55
N PHE A 11 -14.26 -3.14 -12.95
CA PHE A 11 -15.26 -3.95 -13.65
C PHE A 11 -16.57 -3.20 -13.95
N GLY A 12 -16.83 -2.08 -13.25
CA GLY A 12 -18.06 -1.30 -13.41
C GLY A 12 -18.12 -0.14 -12.44
N ALA A 13 -18.90 0.87 -12.71
CA ALA A 13 -19.02 2.09 -11.90
C ALA A 13 -19.85 1.85 -10.62
N PHE A 14 -19.36 1.04 -9.68
CA PHE A 14 -20.05 0.70 -8.44
C PHE A 14 -20.05 1.84 -7.42
N GLY A 15 -19.11 2.77 -7.54
CA GLY A 15 -19.00 3.94 -6.66
C GLY A 15 -18.25 3.65 -5.35
N THR A 16 -18.43 4.55 -4.39
CA THR A 16 -17.68 4.57 -3.11
C THR A 16 -18.56 4.50 -1.87
N ASN A 17 -19.86 4.32 -2.03
CA ASN A 17 -20.77 4.18 -0.88
C ASN A 17 -20.67 2.75 -0.33
N VAL A 18 -19.86 2.62 0.73
CA VAL A 18 -19.49 1.33 1.34
C VAL A 18 -20.69 0.62 1.94
N GLU A 19 -21.56 1.33 2.63
CA GLU A 19 -22.76 0.77 3.28
C GLU A 19 -23.70 0.18 2.23
N LYS A 20 -24.01 0.95 1.18
CA LYS A 20 -24.88 0.50 0.08
C LYS A 20 -24.31 -0.73 -0.64
N LEU A 21 -23.00 -0.78 -0.84
CA LEU A 21 -22.34 -1.92 -1.48
C LEU A 21 -22.37 -3.15 -0.57
N ALA A 22 -22.10 -3.00 0.73
CA ALA A 22 -22.17 -4.09 1.69
C ALA A 22 -23.59 -4.68 1.80
N GLU A 23 -24.62 -3.83 1.85
CA GLU A 23 -26.03 -4.26 1.82
C GLU A 23 -26.36 -5.02 0.55
N ALA A 24 -25.95 -4.49 -0.61
CA ALA A 24 -26.21 -5.13 -1.90
C ALA A 24 -25.52 -6.50 -1.99
N LEU A 25 -24.25 -6.63 -1.58
CA LEU A 25 -23.50 -7.89 -1.54
C LEU A 25 -24.18 -8.90 -0.61
N THR A 26 -24.54 -8.48 0.59
CA THR A 26 -25.24 -9.35 1.55
C THR A 26 -26.60 -9.82 1.02
N SER A 27 -27.36 -8.94 0.34
CA SER A 27 -28.65 -9.30 -0.27
C SER A 27 -28.55 -10.32 -1.41
N LEU A 28 -27.35 -10.47 -1.99
CA LEU A 28 -27.02 -11.47 -3.02
C LEU A 28 -26.55 -12.81 -2.41
N GLY A 29 -26.54 -12.94 -1.09
CA GLY A 29 -26.00 -14.12 -0.40
C GLY A 29 -24.47 -14.15 -0.29
N LEU A 30 -23.81 -13.03 -0.57
CA LEU A 30 -22.38 -12.81 -0.31
C LEU A 30 -22.26 -12.05 1.00
N ALA A 31 -22.33 -12.76 2.13
CA ALA A 31 -22.32 -12.11 3.43
C ALA A 31 -21.04 -11.30 3.64
N VAL A 32 -21.20 -10.02 3.98
CA VAL A 32 -20.07 -9.13 4.33
C VAL A 32 -19.78 -9.31 5.81
N GLU A 33 -18.69 -10.03 6.14
CA GLU A 33 -18.29 -10.27 7.53
C GLU A 33 -17.68 -9.02 8.17
N SER A 34 -16.90 -8.29 7.38
CA SER A 34 -16.29 -7.03 7.84
C SER A 34 -15.98 -6.10 6.67
N VAL A 35 -15.90 -4.82 6.99
CA VAL A 35 -15.35 -3.79 6.09
C VAL A 35 -14.21 -3.09 6.79
N THR A 36 -13.04 -3.09 6.15
CA THR A 36 -11.83 -2.43 6.66
C THR A 36 -11.42 -1.30 5.75
N THR A 37 -11.16 -0.14 6.31
CA THR A 37 -10.57 0.99 5.57
C THR A 37 -9.06 0.84 5.57
N VAL A 38 -8.42 0.97 4.40
CA VAL A 38 -6.96 0.92 4.22
C VAL A 38 -6.46 2.19 3.55
N GLY A 39 -5.18 2.49 3.71
CA GLY A 39 -4.57 3.65 3.07
C GLY A 39 -5.07 5.00 3.58
N THR A 40 -5.59 5.07 4.80
CA THR A 40 -6.04 6.34 5.40
C THR A 40 -4.84 7.27 5.58
N PRO A 41 -4.81 8.45 4.93
CA PRO A 41 -3.69 9.36 5.05
C PRO A 41 -3.52 9.91 6.45
N VAL A 42 -2.30 9.92 6.96
CA VAL A 42 -1.93 10.59 8.21
C VAL A 42 -1.45 11.99 7.87
N LYS A 43 -2.30 12.99 8.14
CA LYS A 43 -1.96 14.39 7.87
C LYS A 43 -0.81 14.87 8.74
N GLY A 44 0.14 15.60 8.15
CA GLY A 44 1.31 16.12 8.87
C GLY A 44 2.52 15.19 8.80
N VAL A 45 2.45 14.09 8.05
CA VAL A 45 3.60 13.25 7.74
C VAL A 45 4.17 13.66 6.39
N VAL A 46 5.40 14.17 6.38
CA VAL A 46 6.06 14.70 5.19
C VAL A 46 7.31 13.93 4.83
N VAL A 47 7.68 13.99 3.54
CA VAL A 47 8.94 13.44 3.05
C VAL A 47 10.09 14.31 3.56
N ALA A 48 11.00 13.73 4.33
CA ALA A 48 12.20 14.41 4.80
C ALA A 48 13.45 13.64 4.38
N LYS A 49 14.57 14.36 4.27
CA LYS A 49 15.87 13.79 3.92
C LYS A 49 16.76 13.71 5.15
N VAL A 50 17.36 12.57 5.38
CA VAL A 50 18.38 12.40 6.41
C VAL A 50 19.65 13.14 5.98
N LEU A 51 20.08 14.14 6.75
CA LEU A 51 21.30 14.89 6.51
C LEU A 51 22.49 14.16 7.13
N ARG A 52 22.40 13.84 8.42
CA ARG A 52 23.40 13.10 9.19
C ARG A 52 22.79 12.46 10.42
N THR A 53 23.50 11.52 11.00
CA THR A 53 23.16 10.88 12.27
C THR A 53 24.31 11.03 13.25
N GLU A 54 24.00 11.26 14.52
CA GLU A 54 24.98 11.37 15.60
C GLU A 54 24.57 10.47 16.76
N ARG A 55 25.51 9.75 17.35
CA ARG A 55 25.25 8.95 18.55
C ARG A 55 24.94 9.85 19.75
N HIS A 56 24.02 9.40 20.60
CA HIS A 56 23.78 10.07 21.86
C HIS A 56 24.98 9.80 22.78
N PRO A 57 25.55 10.82 23.49
CA PRO A 57 26.70 10.63 24.34
C PRO A 57 26.44 9.67 25.53
N ASP A 58 25.18 9.68 26.05
CA ASP A 58 24.81 8.97 27.28
C ASP A 58 23.71 7.91 27.06
N ALA A 59 23.35 7.60 25.82
CA ALA A 59 22.29 6.64 25.51
C ALA A 59 22.63 5.80 24.27
N GLU A 60 22.91 4.52 24.47
CA GLU A 60 23.27 3.59 23.37
C GLU A 60 22.11 3.21 22.47
N LYS A 61 20.86 3.32 22.95
CA LYS A 61 19.65 2.86 22.25
C LYS A 61 18.99 3.93 21.39
N VAL A 62 19.50 5.15 21.39
CA VAL A 62 18.96 6.26 20.61
C VAL A 62 20.08 7.07 19.99
N HIS A 63 19.80 7.63 18.83
CA HIS A 63 20.70 8.55 18.17
C HIS A 63 19.96 9.80 17.71
N ARG A 64 20.70 10.85 17.45
CA ARG A 64 20.21 12.08 16.83
C ARG A 64 20.15 11.87 15.33
N VAL A 65 19.04 12.22 14.73
CA VAL A 65 18.88 12.28 13.28
C VAL A 65 18.58 13.72 12.91
N TYR A 66 19.40 14.27 12.04
CA TYR A 66 19.20 15.60 11.49
C TYR A 66 18.57 15.45 10.11
N VAL A 67 17.44 16.12 9.90
CA VAL A 67 16.63 15.99 8.69
C VAL A 67 16.29 17.35 8.11
N ASP A 68 16.11 17.39 6.79
CA ASP A 68 15.53 18.50 6.05
C ASP A 68 14.14 18.09 5.55
N ALA A 69 13.12 18.84 5.94
CA ALA A 69 11.74 18.66 5.52
C ALA A 69 11.35 19.48 4.28
N GLY A 70 12.35 20.03 3.56
CA GLY A 70 12.15 20.75 2.30
C GLY A 70 12.07 22.26 2.43
N ASP A 71 12.27 22.83 3.61
CA ASP A 71 12.37 24.27 3.86
C ASP A 71 13.82 24.76 4.01
N GLY A 72 14.79 23.86 3.83
CA GLY A 72 16.22 24.13 3.97
C GLY A 72 16.68 24.30 5.41
N LYS A 73 15.81 24.07 6.39
CA LYS A 73 16.15 24.11 7.81
C LYS A 73 16.46 22.70 8.32
N GLU A 74 17.51 22.64 9.12
CA GLU A 74 17.85 21.40 9.78
C GLU A 74 16.97 21.23 11.01
N LEU A 75 16.18 20.13 11.02
CA LEU A 75 15.41 19.68 12.16
C LEU A 75 16.13 18.54 12.84
N HIS A 76 16.02 18.48 14.16
CA HIS A 76 16.61 17.44 14.99
C HIS A 76 15.53 16.52 15.55
N VAL A 77 15.72 15.23 15.39
CA VAL A 77 14.79 14.19 15.85
C VAL A 77 15.57 13.07 16.54
N TRP A 78 15.06 12.60 17.70
CA TRP A 78 15.56 11.41 18.36
C TRP A 78 14.97 10.16 17.70
N CYS A 79 15.81 9.16 17.44
CA CYS A 79 15.39 7.90 16.84
C CYS A 79 16.07 6.70 17.50
N GLY A 80 15.31 5.63 17.73
CA GLY A 80 15.82 4.35 18.21
C GLY A 80 16.14 3.35 17.10
N ALA A 81 15.79 3.64 15.86
CA ALA A 81 16.07 2.77 14.72
C ALA A 81 17.39 3.20 14.03
N PHE A 82 18.18 2.25 13.58
CA PHE A 82 19.52 2.47 13.01
C PHE A 82 19.62 2.05 11.53
N ASN A 83 18.50 1.80 10.87
CA ASN A 83 18.46 1.30 9.49
C ASN A 83 18.58 2.39 8.42
N MET A 84 18.69 3.67 8.80
CA MET A 84 18.79 4.80 7.87
C MET A 84 20.23 5.34 7.78
N LYS A 85 20.54 5.98 6.66
CA LYS A 85 21.83 6.64 6.40
C LYS A 85 21.64 8.02 5.79
N SER A 86 22.68 8.84 5.80
CA SER A 86 22.68 10.15 5.13
C SER A 86 22.28 10.01 3.67
N GLY A 87 21.36 10.86 3.23
CA GLY A 87 20.78 10.88 1.87
C GLY A 87 19.47 10.13 1.74
N ASP A 88 19.12 9.24 2.66
CA ASP A 88 17.84 8.52 2.61
C ASP A 88 16.66 9.48 2.78
N LEU A 89 15.57 9.19 2.05
CA LEU A 89 14.28 9.83 2.27
C LEU A 89 13.46 8.98 3.23
N ILE A 90 12.82 9.67 4.18
CA ILE A 90 12.08 9.01 5.27
C ILE A 90 10.80 9.82 5.59
N PRO A 91 9.77 9.19 6.18
CA PRO A 91 8.59 9.90 6.66
C PRO A 91 8.88 10.57 8.00
N LEU A 92 8.62 11.87 8.06
CA LEU A 92 8.69 12.70 9.26
C LEU A 92 7.29 13.15 9.67
N ALA A 93 6.80 12.69 10.82
CA ALA A 93 5.62 13.26 11.46
C ALA A 93 6.02 14.56 12.16
N THR A 94 5.45 15.68 11.69
CA THR A 94 5.68 17.01 12.25
C THR A 94 4.96 17.20 13.58
N LEU A 95 5.33 18.22 14.33
CA LEU A 95 4.64 18.56 15.59
C LEU A 95 3.16 18.86 15.31
N GLY A 96 2.28 18.34 16.18
CA GLY A 96 0.83 18.43 16.04
C GLY A 96 0.19 17.31 15.21
N THR A 97 0.98 16.45 14.55
CA THR A 97 0.46 15.29 13.83
C THR A 97 -0.24 14.32 14.79
N THR A 98 -1.45 13.90 14.44
CA THR A 98 -2.16 12.82 15.13
C THR A 98 -1.89 11.50 14.39
N MET A 99 -1.25 10.56 15.07
CA MET A 99 -0.93 9.24 14.54
C MET A 99 -2.17 8.31 14.53
N PRO A 100 -2.17 7.20 13.77
CA PRO A 100 -3.30 6.27 13.71
C PRO A 100 -3.71 5.68 15.06
N ASP A 101 -2.79 5.58 16.01
CA ASP A 101 -3.04 5.12 17.38
C ASP A 101 -3.58 6.22 18.31
N GLY A 102 -3.84 7.42 17.79
CA GLY A 102 -4.37 8.57 18.54
C GLY A 102 -3.31 9.41 19.24
N ARG A 103 -2.02 9.03 19.21
CA ARG A 103 -0.94 9.85 19.78
C ARG A 103 -0.76 11.15 18.98
N ILE A 104 -0.60 12.26 19.69
CA ILE A 104 -0.23 13.55 19.08
C ILE A 104 1.27 13.75 19.22
N ILE A 105 1.92 14.06 18.11
CA ILE A 105 3.37 14.32 18.10
C ILE A 105 3.63 15.70 18.71
N THR A 106 4.34 15.69 19.83
CA THR A 106 4.74 16.89 20.56
C THR A 106 6.26 16.96 20.67
N ALA A 107 6.81 18.14 20.89
CA ALA A 107 8.23 18.27 21.21
C ALA A 107 8.53 17.48 22.49
N ARG A 108 9.51 16.59 22.42
CA ARG A 108 9.93 15.77 23.55
C ARG A 108 11.42 15.93 23.79
N GLY A 109 11.78 16.29 25.02
CA GLY A 109 13.17 16.35 25.44
C GLY A 109 13.68 14.97 25.89
N ILE A 110 14.81 14.54 25.34
CA ILE A 110 15.59 13.43 25.87
C ILE A 110 16.92 14.03 26.38
N LEU A 111 17.16 13.90 27.69
CA LEU A 111 18.38 14.42 28.35
C LEU A 111 18.68 15.90 28.00
N GLY A 112 17.64 16.74 28.05
CA GLY A 112 17.75 18.19 27.84
C GLY A 112 17.78 18.66 26.38
N ILE A 113 17.62 17.76 25.41
CA ILE A 113 17.60 18.12 23.98
C ILE A 113 16.24 17.77 23.40
N GLU A 114 15.54 18.76 22.85
CA GLU A 114 14.21 18.59 22.29
C GLU A 114 14.25 17.94 20.89
N SER A 115 13.33 17.02 20.66
CA SER A 115 13.02 16.42 19.35
C SER A 115 11.88 17.18 18.69
N HIS A 116 12.04 17.55 17.43
CA HIS A 116 11.07 18.36 16.68
C HIS A 116 10.21 17.54 15.71
N GLY A 117 9.86 16.34 16.10
CA GLY A 117 9.04 15.43 15.30
C GLY A 117 9.31 13.97 15.62
N MET A 118 8.75 13.09 14.81
CA MET A 118 8.96 11.65 14.92
C MET A 118 9.20 11.05 13.53
N LEU A 119 10.27 10.25 13.40
CA LEU A 119 10.48 9.42 12.20
C LEU A 119 9.57 8.20 12.30
N CYS A 120 8.91 7.84 11.20
CA CYS A 120 7.87 6.82 11.23
C CYS A 120 8.31 5.54 10.53
N SER A 121 7.94 4.40 11.13
CA SER A 121 7.96 3.09 10.48
C SER A 121 6.75 2.92 9.55
N GLY A 122 6.80 1.94 8.66
CA GLY A 122 5.65 1.59 7.82
C GLY A 122 4.43 1.14 8.63
N THR A 123 4.66 0.43 9.74
CA THR A 123 3.61 -0.03 10.65
C THR A 123 2.91 1.14 11.37
N GLU A 124 3.67 2.13 11.85
CA GLU A 124 3.08 3.32 12.50
C GLU A 124 2.22 4.14 11.55
N LEU A 125 2.50 4.09 10.25
CA LEU A 125 1.70 4.73 9.21
C LEU A 125 0.57 3.83 8.68
N GLY A 126 0.49 2.57 9.12
CA GLY A 126 -0.48 1.60 8.62
C GLY A 126 -0.22 1.17 7.16
N LEU A 127 1.01 1.30 6.67
CA LEU A 127 1.39 1.00 5.29
C LEU A 127 1.95 -0.41 5.10
N THR A 128 2.62 -0.95 6.10
CA THR A 128 3.19 -2.30 6.07
C THR A 128 2.95 -3.01 7.40
N ALA A 129 3.04 -4.35 7.39
CA ALA A 129 3.04 -5.15 8.61
C ALA A 129 4.46 -5.28 9.21
N ASP A 130 5.48 -4.87 8.47
CA ASP A 130 6.88 -4.92 8.88
C ASP A 130 7.21 -3.73 9.79
N ALA A 131 7.71 -4.03 10.99
CA ALA A 131 8.06 -3.06 12.03
C ALA A 131 9.58 -2.83 12.13
N ASP A 132 10.38 -3.34 11.20
CA ASP A 132 11.83 -3.31 11.25
C ASP A 132 12.41 -1.94 10.88
N GLY A 133 12.32 -1.00 11.81
CA GLY A 133 12.95 0.31 11.69
C GLY A 133 12.09 1.36 10.98
N ILE A 134 12.73 2.43 10.53
CA ILE A 134 12.10 3.54 9.83
C ILE A 134 11.85 3.15 8.37
N LEU A 135 10.70 3.56 7.82
CA LEU A 135 10.37 3.36 6.42
C LEU A 135 11.33 4.17 5.53
N ILE A 136 12.07 3.50 4.66
CA ILE A 136 12.91 4.18 3.66
C ILE A 136 12.07 4.40 2.40
N LEU A 137 11.96 5.66 1.99
CA LEU A 137 11.15 6.07 0.85
C LEU A 137 11.94 6.05 -0.46
N PRO A 138 11.28 5.94 -1.62
CA PRO A 138 11.94 6.10 -2.92
C PRO A 138 12.69 7.42 -3.05
N SER A 139 13.90 7.39 -3.58
CA SER A 139 14.82 8.53 -3.63
C SER A 139 14.39 9.68 -4.58
N ASN A 140 13.39 9.45 -5.40
CA ASN A 140 12.86 10.44 -6.38
C ASN A 140 11.73 11.30 -5.85
N LEU A 141 11.33 11.16 -4.58
CA LEU A 141 10.25 11.93 -3.99
C LEU A 141 10.71 13.37 -3.65
N LYS A 142 9.77 14.30 -3.72
CA LYS A 142 10.03 15.73 -3.41
C LYS A 142 9.94 15.96 -1.91
N LEU A 143 10.95 16.60 -1.32
CA LEU A 143 10.97 16.97 0.10
C LEU A 143 9.78 17.88 0.47
N GLY A 144 9.29 17.74 1.69
CA GLY A 144 8.19 18.52 2.24
C GLY A 144 6.80 18.16 1.71
N THR A 145 6.70 17.21 0.75
CA THR A 145 5.39 16.75 0.29
C THR A 145 4.79 15.74 1.28
N ASP A 146 3.47 15.71 1.34
CA ASP A 146 2.76 14.67 2.10
C ASP A 146 3.17 13.28 1.60
N VAL A 147 3.52 12.38 2.52
CA VAL A 147 4.06 11.04 2.20
C VAL A 147 3.04 10.19 1.45
N PHE A 148 1.76 10.21 1.88
CA PHE A 148 0.72 9.41 1.23
C PHE A 148 0.46 9.88 -0.19
N ALA A 149 0.40 11.20 -0.40
CA ALA A 149 0.26 11.79 -1.73
C ALA A 149 1.48 11.49 -2.61
N ALA A 150 2.70 11.58 -2.06
CA ALA A 150 3.94 11.32 -2.78
C ALA A 150 4.07 9.84 -3.21
N LEU A 151 3.57 8.90 -2.40
CA LEU A 151 3.50 7.48 -2.71
C LEU A 151 2.28 7.10 -3.57
N GLY A 152 1.38 8.05 -3.87
CA GLY A 152 0.14 7.79 -4.59
C GLY A 152 -0.87 6.93 -3.82
N ILE A 153 -0.74 6.84 -2.49
CA ILE A 153 -1.62 6.05 -1.64
C ILE A 153 -2.95 6.78 -1.50
N LYS A 154 -4.03 6.07 -1.80
CA LYS A 154 -5.41 6.54 -1.65
C LYS A 154 -6.15 5.67 -0.66
N GLN A 155 -7.04 6.28 0.10
CA GLN A 155 -7.94 5.53 0.97
C GLN A 155 -8.84 4.62 0.14
N ASP A 156 -8.97 3.38 0.59
CA ASP A 156 -9.82 2.38 -0.03
C ASP A 156 -10.57 1.56 1.04
N SER A 157 -11.54 0.77 0.61
CA SER A 157 -12.31 -0.13 1.47
C SER A 157 -12.15 -1.57 1.02
N VAL A 158 -11.91 -2.45 1.98
CA VAL A 158 -11.81 -3.89 1.77
C VAL A 158 -13.06 -4.53 2.36
N PHE A 159 -13.84 -5.20 1.52
CA PHE A 159 -14.94 -6.06 1.96
C PHE A 159 -14.39 -7.47 2.19
N ASP A 160 -14.61 -8.04 3.36
CA ASP A 160 -14.35 -9.46 3.61
C ASP A 160 -15.66 -10.23 3.44
N LEU A 161 -15.72 -11.07 2.40
CA LEU A 161 -16.93 -11.79 2.00
C LEU A 161 -16.83 -13.25 2.43
N ASP A 162 -17.87 -13.77 3.08
CA ASP A 162 -18.08 -15.21 3.17
C ASP A 162 -18.71 -15.71 1.85
N VAL A 163 -17.90 -16.46 1.09
CA VAL A 163 -18.33 -17.06 -0.18
C VAL A 163 -18.65 -18.52 0.05
N THR A 164 -19.91 -18.86 -0.04
CA THR A 164 -20.40 -20.24 0.13
C THR A 164 -19.87 -21.18 -0.95
N ARG A 165 -19.72 -22.47 -0.62
CA ARG A 165 -19.10 -23.49 -1.50
C ARG A 165 -19.83 -23.68 -2.84
N ASN A 166 -21.10 -23.37 -2.90
CA ASN A 166 -21.91 -23.43 -4.14
C ASN A 166 -21.75 -22.21 -5.04
N ARG A 167 -20.93 -21.20 -4.63
CA ARG A 167 -20.64 -19.98 -5.39
C ARG A 167 -19.15 -19.82 -5.73
N PRO A 168 -18.54 -20.85 -6.39
CA PRO A 168 -17.13 -20.77 -6.75
C PRO A 168 -16.83 -19.63 -7.76
N ASP A 169 -17.82 -19.17 -8.51
CA ASP A 169 -17.75 -18.02 -9.40
C ASP A 169 -17.42 -16.73 -8.66
N CYS A 170 -17.86 -16.58 -7.40
CA CYS A 170 -17.63 -15.42 -6.56
C CYS A 170 -16.27 -15.45 -5.78
N ASN A 171 -15.43 -16.46 -6.02
CA ASN A 171 -14.04 -16.45 -5.56
C ASN A 171 -13.10 -15.57 -6.41
N GLY A 172 -13.67 -14.71 -7.23
CA GLY A 172 -12.94 -13.72 -8.05
C GLY A 172 -13.77 -12.48 -8.29
N TYR A 173 -13.09 -11.35 -8.55
CA TYR A 173 -13.73 -10.04 -8.78
C TYR A 173 -14.80 -10.07 -9.86
N LEU A 174 -14.55 -10.78 -10.96
CA LEU A 174 -15.50 -10.83 -12.10
C LEU A 174 -16.84 -11.45 -11.72
N GLY A 175 -16.85 -12.53 -10.93
CA GLY A 175 -18.09 -13.16 -10.48
C GLY A 175 -18.88 -12.24 -9.56
N VAL A 176 -18.22 -11.66 -8.56
CA VAL A 176 -18.84 -10.69 -7.65
C VAL A 176 -19.35 -9.46 -8.40
N ALA A 177 -18.55 -8.93 -9.32
CA ALA A 177 -18.95 -7.77 -10.14
C ALA A 177 -20.19 -8.05 -10.99
N ARG A 178 -20.30 -9.26 -11.58
CA ARG A 178 -21.48 -9.65 -12.38
C ARG A 178 -22.75 -9.65 -11.55
N ASP A 179 -22.74 -10.26 -10.39
CA ASP A 179 -23.89 -10.30 -9.49
C ASP A 179 -24.27 -8.91 -8.99
N LEU A 180 -23.27 -8.17 -8.49
CA LEU A 180 -23.49 -6.82 -8.00
C LEU A 180 -23.98 -5.88 -9.12
N GLY A 181 -23.42 -6.02 -10.32
CA GLY A 181 -23.85 -5.28 -11.51
C GLY A 181 -25.31 -5.57 -11.88
N ALA A 182 -25.71 -6.84 -11.87
CA ALA A 182 -27.11 -7.23 -12.09
C ALA A 182 -28.03 -6.64 -11.00
N ARG A 183 -27.62 -6.67 -9.73
CA ARG A 183 -28.40 -6.15 -8.59
C ARG A 183 -28.56 -4.63 -8.64
N LEU A 184 -27.56 -3.90 -9.09
CA LEU A 184 -27.51 -2.44 -9.09
C LEU A 184 -27.85 -1.82 -10.47
N GLY A 185 -28.06 -2.63 -11.50
CA GLY A 185 -28.29 -2.14 -12.87
C GLY A 185 -27.04 -1.54 -13.51
N ILE A 186 -25.83 -1.97 -13.10
CA ILE A 186 -24.55 -1.47 -13.58
C ILE A 186 -23.99 -2.40 -14.64
N LYS A 187 -23.57 -1.84 -15.78
CA LYS A 187 -22.91 -2.62 -16.83
C LYS A 187 -21.52 -3.04 -16.37
N VAL A 188 -21.26 -4.35 -16.39
CA VAL A 188 -19.98 -4.94 -16.05
C VAL A 188 -19.18 -5.24 -17.32
N VAL A 189 -17.91 -4.85 -17.30
CA VAL A 189 -16.94 -5.10 -18.38
C VAL A 189 -15.70 -5.74 -17.76
N ALA A 190 -15.35 -6.93 -18.19
CA ALA A 190 -14.11 -7.56 -17.75
C ALA A 190 -12.90 -6.80 -18.32
N PRO A 191 -11.86 -6.55 -17.52
CA PRO A 191 -10.61 -5.99 -18.02
C PRO A 191 -10.06 -6.85 -19.16
N SER A 192 -9.68 -6.22 -20.28
CA SER A 192 -9.11 -6.94 -21.43
C SER A 192 -7.57 -6.85 -21.39
N GLY A 193 -6.90 -7.94 -21.71
CA GLY A 193 -5.45 -7.99 -21.89
C GLY A 193 -4.95 -7.41 -23.21
N ASP A 194 -5.83 -6.81 -24.03
CA ASP A 194 -5.53 -6.38 -25.40
C ASP A 194 -4.51 -5.22 -25.49
N LYS A 195 -4.26 -4.54 -24.37
CA LYS A 195 -3.24 -3.47 -24.28
C LYS A 195 -1.81 -4.02 -24.12
N ALA A 196 -1.64 -5.31 -23.87
CA ALA A 196 -0.32 -5.92 -23.82
C ALA A 196 0.32 -5.86 -25.22
N LYS A 197 1.46 -5.18 -25.34
CA LYS A 197 2.22 -5.13 -26.59
C LYS A 197 2.65 -6.54 -26.94
N LYS A 198 2.15 -7.05 -28.09
CA LYS A 198 2.65 -8.28 -28.67
C LYS A 198 4.08 -8.01 -29.15
N GLY A 199 5.05 -8.58 -28.47
CA GLY A 199 6.46 -8.48 -28.85
C GLY A 199 6.78 -9.34 -30.08
N VAL A 200 8.01 -9.29 -30.54
CA VAL A 200 8.53 -10.17 -31.60
C VAL A 200 8.43 -11.62 -31.11
N SER A 201 7.71 -12.44 -31.88
CA SER A 201 7.56 -13.85 -31.58
C SER A 201 8.92 -14.56 -31.63
N ARG A 202 9.46 -14.90 -30.45
CA ARG A 202 10.49 -15.93 -30.37
C ARG A 202 9.78 -17.26 -30.23
N SER A 203 9.95 -18.16 -31.20
CA SER A 203 9.38 -19.49 -31.09
C SER A 203 10.15 -20.29 -30.04
N MET A 204 9.48 -20.79 -29.02
CA MET A 204 9.98 -21.83 -28.13
C MET A 204 9.30 -23.15 -28.51
N LYS A 205 10.10 -24.18 -28.69
CA LYS A 205 9.60 -25.51 -29.02
C LYS A 205 9.10 -26.17 -27.73
N VAL A 206 7.81 -26.51 -27.70
CA VAL A 206 7.23 -27.34 -26.65
C VAL A 206 7.04 -28.75 -27.18
N THR A 207 7.57 -29.74 -26.45
CA THR A 207 7.39 -31.16 -26.80
C THR A 207 6.67 -31.84 -25.65
N ILE A 208 5.49 -32.40 -25.94
CA ILE A 208 4.72 -33.21 -25.00
C ILE A 208 5.14 -34.68 -25.25
N VAL A 209 5.84 -35.26 -24.28
CA VAL A 209 6.34 -36.62 -24.36
C VAL A 209 5.21 -37.64 -24.20
N ASP A 210 4.31 -37.40 -23.29
CA ASP A 210 3.15 -38.28 -23.03
C ASP A 210 1.85 -37.53 -23.21
N LYS A 211 1.22 -37.69 -24.36
CA LYS A 211 -0.06 -37.06 -24.71
C LYS A 211 -1.25 -37.63 -23.95
N SER A 212 -1.13 -38.81 -23.36
CA SER A 212 -2.20 -39.40 -22.55
C SER A 212 -2.34 -38.71 -21.21
N ARG A 213 -1.22 -38.18 -20.66
CA ARG A 213 -1.16 -37.47 -19.39
C ARG A 213 -1.24 -35.96 -19.52
N CYS A 214 -0.81 -35.41 -20.64
CA CYS A 214 -0.88 -33.98 -20.95
C CYS A 214 -1.34 -33.78 -22.40
N ALA A 215 -2.63 -33.58 -22.57
CA ALA A 215 -3.22 -33.41 -23.90
C ALA A 215 -2.79 -32.08 -24.57
N ARG A 216 -2.56 -31.03 -23.80
CA ARG A 216 -2.19 -29.71 -24.29
C ARG A 216 -1.36 -28.95 -23.27
N TYR A 217 -0.31 -28.28 -23.73
CA TYR A 217 0.50 -27.35 -22.94
C TYR A 217 0.62 -26.01 -23.69
N ASN A 218 0.28 -24.91 -23.01
CA ASN A 218 0.41 -23.56 -23.55
C ASN A 218 1.57 -22.86 -22.82
N MET A 219 2.40 -22.15 -23.57
CA MET A 219 3.50 -21.37 -23.03
C MET A 219 3.51 -19.97 -23.63
N THR A 220 3.75 -18.98 -22.80
CA THR A 220 3.93 -17.59 -23.21
C THR A 220 5.32 -17.13 -22.75
N LEU A 221 6.12 -16.62 -23.69
CA LEU A 221 7.42 -16.03 -23.40
C LEU A 221 7.23 -14.53 -23.16
N MET A 222 7.63 -14.07 -22.01
CA MET A 222 7.71 -12.64 -21.69
C MET A 222 9.18 -12.23 -21.63
N SER A 223 9.52 -11.08 -22.22
CA SER A 223 10.88 -10.51 -22.20
C SER A 223 10.84 -9.10 -21.64
N GLY A 224 11.99 -8.63 -21.10
CA GLY A 224 12.08 -7.30 -20.49
C GLY A 224 11.35 -7.21 -19.15
N VAL A 225 11.12 -8.33 -18.48
CA VAL A 225 10.51 -8.38 -17.15
C VAL A 225 11.53 -7.91 -16.12
N VAL A 226 11.12 -6.95 -15.29
CA VAL A 226 11.87 -6.55 -14.10
C VAL A 226 11.17 -7.19 -12.90
N VAL A 227 11.90 -7.98 -12.14
CA VAL A 227 11.40 -8.59 -10.90
C VAL A 227 11.61 -7.58 -9.78
N GLY A 228 10.56 -7.30 -9.03
CA GLY A 228 10.57 -6.37 -7.90
C GLY A 228 9.30 -6.57 -7.07
N ASP A 229 9.25 -5.86 -5.96
CA ASP A 229 8.07 -5.81 -5.11
C ASP A 229 6.92 -5.12 -5.84
N SER A 230 5.70 -5.57 -5.58
CA SER A 230 4.47 -5.05 -6.19
C SER A 230 3.93 -3.84 -5.42
#